data_c4427ac7da82a24b3f10cdce3531592b
#
_entry.id   c4427ac7da82a24b3f10cdce3531592b
#
_cell.length_a   1.000
_cell.length_b   1.000
_cell.length_c   1.000
_cell.angle_alpha   90.00
_cell.angle_beta   90.00
_cell.angle_gamma   90.00
#
_symmetry.space_group_name_H-M   'P 1'
#
loop_
_entity.id
_entity.type
_entity.pdbx_description
1 polymer ?
#
loop_
_entity_poly.entity_id
_entity_poly.type
_entity_poly.pdbx_seq_one_letter_code
_entity_poly.pdbx_strand_id
1 'polypeptide(L)'
;MPRTIATNTTVDREGLLDFVRPRHHAILMTTRPDGRPQSSPVTCGVDAEGRLVVSTYPERAKATNARKDPRVSVLVLSDDFGGAWVQ
;
A
#
# COMPACT_ATOMS: atom_id res chain seq x y z
N MET A 1 -24.45 -15.88 11.01
CA MET A 1 -24.37 -14.78 10.05
C MET A 1 -23.61 -15.25 8.82
N PRO A 2 -24.14 -15.07 7.61
CA PRO A 2 -23.41 -15.49 6.44
C PRO A 2 -22.13 -14.67 6.27
N ARG A 3 -21.06 -15.34 5.90
CA ARG A 3 -19.79 -14.69 5.60
C ARG A 3 -19.89 -14.04 4.22
N THR A 4 -19.53 -12.76 4.15
CA THR A 4 -19.44 -12.08 2.86
C THR A 4 -18.04 -12.28 2.31
N ILE A 5 -17.97 -12.86 1.12
CA ILE A 5 -16.71 -13.02 0.42
C ILE A 5 -16.61 -11.90 -0.61
N ALA A 6 -15.49 -11.20 -0.61
CA ALA A 6 -15.25 -10.17 -1.59
C ALA A 6 -15.20 -10.78 -3.00
N THR A 7 -15.95 -10.21 -3.93
CA THR A 7 -16.01 -10.68 -5.30
C THR A 7 -15.30 -9.74 -6.28
N ASN A 8 -14.97 -8.52 -5.84
CA ASN A 8 -14.27 -7.55 -6.66
C ASN A 8 -12.79 -7.89 -6.70
N THR A 9 -12.27 -8.11 -7.88
CA THR A 9 -10.85 -8.39 -8.09
C THR A 9 -10.11 -7.20 -8.67
N THR A 10 -10.83 -6.17 -9.11
CA THR A 10 -10.25 -4.96 -9.67
C THR A 10 -11.03 -3.74 -9.18
N VAL A 11 -10.34 -2.61 -9.17
CA VAL A 11 -10.92 -1.32 -8.84
C VAL A 11 -10.33 -0.28 -9.81
N ASP A 12 -11.14 0.69 -10.23
CA ASP A 12 -10.62 1.76 -11.07
C ASP A 12 -9.82 2.76 -10.23
N ARG A 13 -9.17 3.71 -10.92
CA ARG A 13 -8.29 4.67 -10.25
C ARG A 13 -9.04 5.54 -9.25
N GLU A 14 -10.24 6.01 -9.60
CA GLU A 14 -11.04 6.84 -8.69
C GLU A 14 -11.48 6.08 -7.46
N GLY A 15 -11.95 4.86 -7.63
CA GLY A 15 -12.34 4.01 -6.50
C GLY A 15 -11.18 3.71 -5.59
N LEU A 16 -10.00 3.45 -6.17
CA LEU A 16 -8.77 3.25 -5.40
C LEU A 16 -8.42 4.49 -4.57
N LEU A 17 -8.41 5.67 -5.19
CA LEU A 17 -8.05 6.91 -4.50
C LEU A 17 -9.07 7.28 -3.43
N ASP A 18 -10.36 7.08 -3.69
CA ASP A 18 -11.40 7.34 -2.70
C ASP A 18 -11.25 6.44 -1.48
N PHE A 19 -10.85 5.19 -1.69
CA PHE A 19 -10.59 4.28 -0.57
C PHE A 19 -9.36 4.70 0.23
N VAL A 20 -8.29 5.10 -0.44
CA VAL A 20 -7.00 5.37 0.19
C VAL A 20 -6.95 6.73 0.90
N ARG A 21 -7.59 7.77 0.35
CA ARG A 21 -7.48 9.13 0.88
C ARG A 21 -7.73 9.26 2.38
N PRO A 22 -8.78 8.65 2.96
CA PRO A 22 -9.00 8.77 4.41
C PRO A 22 -8.17 7.79 5.24
N ARG A 23 -7.40 6.93 4.60
CA ARG A 23 -6.65 5.86 5.28
C ARG A 23 -5.16 6.13 5.18
N HIS A 24 -4.47 5.95 6.30
CA HIS A 24 -3.06 6.32 6.39
C HIS A 24 -2.17 5.16 6.80
N HIS A 25 -2.74 3.99 7.02
CA HIS A 25 -1.98 2.81 7.43
C HIS A 25 -1.92 1.79 6.30
N ALA A 26 -0.71 1.44 5.92
CA ALA A 26 -0.47 0.54 4.80
C ALA A 26 0.74 -0.35 5.07
N ILE A 27 0.85 -1.40 4.28
CA ILE A 27 2.04 -2.24 4.22
C ILE A 27 2.70 -2.00 2.87
N LEU A 28 3.95 -1.57 2.90
CA LEU A 28 4.74 -1.39 1.70
C LEU A 28 5.63 -2.61 1.49
N MET A 29 5.56 -3.17 0.30
CA MET A 29 6.37 -4.32 -0.09
C MET A 29 7.36 -3.91 -1.16
N THR A 30 8.65 -4.12 -0.89
CA THR A 30 9.75 -3.82 -1.80
C THR A 30 10.57 -5.08 -2.03
N THR A 31 11.45 -5.06 -3.02
CA THR A 31 12.32 -6.19 -3.35
C THR A 31 13.74 -5.89 -2.92
N ARG A 32 14.32 -6.78 -2.12
CA ARG A 32 15.72 -6.69 -1.71
C ARG A 32 16.65 -7.00 -2.90
N PRO A 33 17.93 -6.58 -2.84
CA PRO A 33 18.89 -6.89 -3.91
C PRO A 33 19.03 -8.38 -4.22
N ASP A 34 18.80 -9.24 -3.23
CA ASP A 34 18.85 -10.70 -3.42
C ASP A 34 17.54 -11.30 -3.94
N GLY A 35 16.53 -10.47 -4.24
CA GLY A 35 15.26 -10.90 -4.79
C GLY A 35 14.19 -11.22 -3.76
N ARG A 36 14.52 -11.24 -2.46
CA ARG A 36 13.54 -11.54 -1.42
C ARG A 36 12.67 -10.31 -1.15
N PRO A 37 11.37 -10.50 -0.86
CA PRO A 37 10.50 -9.39 -0.50
C PRO A 37 10.81 -8.86 0.89
N GLN A 38 10.61 -7.55 1.06
CA GLN A 38 10.68 -6.89 2.35
C GLN A 38 9.38 -6.12 2.53
N SER A 39 8.65 -6.38 3.62
CA SER A 39 7.39 -5.75 3.93
C SER A 39 7.53 -4.94 5.21
N SER A 40 6.93 -3.75 5.24
CA SER A 40 6.94 -2.94 6.44
C SER A 40 5.69 -2.08 6.54
N PRO A 41 5.18 -1.85 7.76
CA PRO A 41 4.10 -0.91 7.96
C PRO A 41 4.60 0.52 7.71
N VAL A 42 3.76 1.31 7.05
CA VAL A 42 4.09 2.68 6.68
C VAL A 42 2.88 3.58 6.88
N THR A 43 3.14 4.87 7.02
CA THR A 43 2.11 5.90 6.93
C THR A 43 2.04 6.36 5.48
N CYS A 44 0.84 6.38 4.92
CA CYS A 44 0.63 6.77 3.54
C CYS A 44 -0.38 7.90 3.42
N GLY A 45 -0.40 8.51 2.26
CA GLY A 45 -1.36 9.53 1.89
C GLY A 45 -1.45 9.62 0.38
N VAL A 46 -2.28 10.53 -0.11
CA VAL A 46 -2.45 10.80 -1.54
C VAL A 46 -2.16 12.28 -1.76
N ASP A 47 -1.27 12.59 -2.69
CA ASP A 47 -0.94 13.98 -3.01
C ASP A 47 -1.99 14.61 -3.94
N ALA A 48 -1.81 15.89 -4.26
CA ALA A 48 -2.75 16.64 -5.10
C ALA A 48 -2.86 16.11 -6.52
N GLU A 49 -1.88 15.34 -6.97
CA GLU A 49 -1.84 14.76 -8.31
C GLU A 49 -2.35 13.32 -8.34
N GLY A 50 -2.86 12.82 -7.21
CA GLY A 50 -3.39 11.46 -7.11
C GLY A 50 -2.32 10.40 -7.01
N ARG A 51 -1.13 10.75 -6.53
CA ARG A 51 -0.05 9.79 -6.29
C ARG A 51 -0.09 9.35 -4.84
N LEU A 52 0.09 8.05 -4.63
CA LEU A 52 0.25 7.52 -3.29
C LEU A 52 1.65 7.87 -2.79
N VAL A 53 1.73 8.47 -1.62
CA VAL A 53 2.99 8.87 -1.01
C VAL A 53 3.19 8.16 0.32
N VAL A 54 4.42 7.82 0.62
CA VAL A 54 4.82 7.10 1.83
C VAL A 54 5.91 7.91 2.54
N SER A 55 5.72 8.11 3.84
CA SER A 55 6.71 8.78 4.67
C SER A 55 7.71 7.76 5.20
N THR A 56 9.00 7.98 4.94
CA THR A 56 10.07 7.14 5.45
C THR A 56 11.38 7.92 5.46
N TYR A 57 12.34 7.44 6.25
CA TYR A 57 13.68 8.00 6.23
C TYR A 57 14.47 7.42 5.05
N PRO A 58 15.35 8.23 4.41
CA PRO A 58 16.04 7.78 3.19
C PRO A 58 17.01 6.61 3.40
N GLU A 59 17.50 6.39 4.61
CA GLU A 59 18.41 5.29 4.94
C GLU A 59 17.72 3.97 5.25
N ARG A 60 16.39 3.96 5.35
CA ARG A 60 15.65 2.73 5.63
C ARG A 60 15.74 1.76 4.45
N ALA A 61 15.72 0.46 4.76
CA ALA A 61 15.80 -0.59 3.75
C ALA A 61 14.76 -0.44 2.65
N LYS A 62 13.51 -0.11 3.02
CA LYS A 62 12.43 0.06 2.04
C LYS A 62 12.72 1.20 1.06
N ALA A 63 13.30 2.29 1.52
CA ALA A 63 13.65 3.40 0.63
C ALA A 63 14.79 3.02 -0.31
N THR A 64 15.81 2.36 0.19
CA THR A 64 16.93 1.89 -0.61
C THR A 64 16.46 0.86 -1.64
N ASN A 65 15.63 -0.10 -1.23
CA ASN A 65 15.09 -1.12 -2.13
C ASN A 65 14.27 -0.49 -3.25
N ALA A 66 13.40 0.47 -2.93
CA ALA A 66 12.54 1.13 -3.92
C ALA A 66 13.33 1.96 -4.93
N ARG A 67 14.45 2.56 -4.51
CA ARG A 67 15.34 3.26 -5.46
C ARG A 67 16.02 2.33 -6.43
N LYS A 68 16.39 1.14 -5.98
CA LYS A 68 17.07 0.14 -6.81
C LYS A 68 16.11 -0.64 -7.68
N ASP A 69 14.93 -0.96 -7.15
CA ASP A 69 13.86 -1.64 -7.87
C ASP A 69 12.54 -0.92 -7.60
N PRO A 70 12.06 -0.09 -8.54
CA PRO A 70 10.85 0.70 -8.33
C PRO A 70 9.55 -0.10 -8.38
N ARG A 71 9.62 -1.40 -8.66
CA ARG A 71 8.44 -2.26 -8.62
C ARG A 71 8.10 -2.55 -7.17
N VAL A 72 7.03 -1.93 -6.69
CA VAL A 72 6.60 -2.05 -5.30
C VAL A 72 5.11 -2.38 -5.26
N SER A 73 4.68 -2.92 -4.12
CA SER A 73 3.27 -3.13 -3.82
C SER A 73 2.91 -2.42 -2.55
N VAL A 74 1.70 -1.86 -2.51
CA VAL A 74 1.19 -1.22 -1.30
C VAL A 74 -0.18 -1.82 -1.00
N LEU A 75 -0.32 -2.36 0.21
CA LEU A 75 -1.59 -2.86 0.72
C LEU A 75 -2.15 -1.85 1.70
N VAL A 76 -3.29 -1.23 1.37
CA VAL A 76 -3.95 -0.26 2.25
C VAL A 76 -5.11 -0.94 2.95
N LEU A 77 -5.10 -0.85 4.27
CA LEU A 77 -6.05 -1.55 5.13
C LEU A 77 -7.09 -0.59 5.69
N SER A 78 -8.29 -1.12 5.96
CA SER A 78 -9.29 -0.44 6.76
C SER A 78 -8.81 -0.33 8.21
N ASP A 79 -9.40 0.59 8.98
CA ASP A 79 -9.18 0.66 10.43
C ASP A 79 -9.62 -0.64 11.12
N ASP A 80 -10.66 -1.26 10.60
CA ASP A 80 -11.05 -2.60 11.00
C ASP A 80 -10.24 -3.61 10.19
N PHE A 81 -9.42 -4.40 10.85
CA PHE A 81 -8.54 -5.38 10.19
C PHE A 81 -9.30 -6.37 9.32
N GLY A 82 -10.51 -6.74 9.72
CA GLY A 82 -11.37 -7.63 8.93
C GLY A 82 -12.15 -6.94 7.82
N GLY A 83 -12.00 -5.63 7.65
CA GLY A 83 -12.73 -4.84 6.67
C GLY A 83 -12.12 -4.89 5.28
N ALA A 84 -12.58 -3.99 4.41
CA ALA A 84 -12.11 -3.89 3.04
C ALA A 84 -10.63 -3.47 2.99
N TRP A 85 -9.97 -3.83 1.90
CA TRP A 85 -8.57 -3.47 1.63
C TRP A 85 -8.36 -3.33 0.12
N VAL A 86 -7.30 -2.62 -0.26
CA VAL A 86 -6.85 -2.53 -1.66
C VAL A 86 -5.33 -2.76 -1.73
N GLN A 87 -4.94 -3.29 -2.87
CA GLN A 87 -3.51 -3.47 -3.16
C GLN A 87 -3.23 -3.01 -4.58
#